data_02e1786ac85418e2ee2137c24413cf73
#
_entry.id   02e1786ac85418e2ee2137c24413cf73
#
_cell.length_a   1.000
_cell.length_b   1.000
_cell.length_c   1.000
_cell.angle_alpha   90.00
_cell.angle_beta   90.00
_cell.angle_gamma   90.00
#
_symmetry.space_group_name_H-M   'P 1'
#
loop_
_entity.id
_entity.type
_entity.pdbx_description
1 polymer ?
#
loop_
_entity_poly.entity_id
_entity_poly.type
_entity_poly.pdbx_seq_one_letter_code
_entity_poly.pdbx_strand_id
1 'polypeptide(L)'
;MVAAPSVAGSSASRKAYEGARGQYFALKDKKERQQYRHNWLKVIAAFADLTGQYPEAPEAPSAIYTAAELWSDLWRVSRRESDLDQALAGYERVVHLYPNSNLADDALWQRSQLFLYHVKDRGAAARAVREILSSYANGDMSSQAAALAKELSDVPVAKEEVEEEETTGKMVGRRDDRGPIPEVTSIKHWSNPDYTRVAVYLTGPALARSGNVPEGAGKPARVYVDIEKARLSKKVATATVVQDELLQGVRSGQYKAATVRVVLDLEATVKHRVMTMENPYRVVIDAFATDAAAKITPNSGKPLGPDAAETPVVKTTVSKTANDAAAGAIDTELGGRHVVIDPGHGGRDGGACGPGKSSEKDITLAIGREVAGLLKKEGVAVSLTRTADKAIALEERTAFANRANADIFVSIHANSHRSAMVQGIETYYLNVTDDRYSLRLAAVENQTNEEQVSDLQLILADLATKVNTDESVALARRVQRSLMKGAKAKNPRTRDLGVKASLFYVLLGARMPSILVEIGFLSHKHEGKLLTQSAYQKTTAKAIADGVLAHLKAPAETPVN
;
A
#
# COMPACT_ATOMS: atom_id res chain seq x y z
N MET A 1 -27.07 -11.42 -26.07
CA MET A 1 -27.91 -10.20 -25.85
C MET A 1 -27.34 -9.52 -24.62
N VAL A 2 -26.56 -8.46 -24.81
CA VAL A 2 -26.05 -7.64 -23.71
C VAL A 2 -27.18 -6.72 -23.30
N ALA A 3 -27.59 -6.77 -22.04
CA ALA A 3 -28.63 -5.91 -21.52
C ALA A 3 -28.19 -4.44 -21.60
N ALA A 4 -29.02 -3.59 -22.19
CA ALA A 4 -28.78 -2.15 -22.22
C ALA A 4 -28.68 -1.60 -20.78
N PRO A 5 -27.77 -0.65 -20.50
CA PRO A 5 -27.63 -0.07 -19.15
C PRO A 5 -28.95 0.55 -18.71
N SER A 6 -29.32 0.36 -17.43
CA SER A 6 -30.56 0.90 -16.90
C SER A 6 -30.55 2.43 -16.97
N VAL A 7 -31.67 3.04 -17.37
CA VAL A 7 -31.85 4.50 -17.50
C VAL A 7 -31.49 5.27 -16.21
N ALA A 8 -31.60 4.63 -15.05
CA ALA A 8 -31.22 5.20 -13.75
C ALA A 8 -29.70 5.35 -13.59
N GLY A 9 -28.88 4.41 -14.10
CA GLY A 9 -27.41 4.48 -14.04
C GLY A 9 -26.84 5.61 -14.90
N SER A 10 -27.43 5.84 -16.08
CA SER A 10 -26.98 6.92 -16.99
C SER A 10 -27.24 8.32 -16.45
N SER A 11 -28.26 8.51 -15.65
CA SER A 11 -28.57 9.79 -14.98
C SER A 11 -27.63 10.09 -13.83
N ALA A 12 -27.22 9.07 -13.06
CA ALA A 12 -26.33 9.23 -11.92
C ALA A 12 -24.87 9.50 -12.35
N SER A 13 -24.36 8.77 -13.33
CA SER A 13 -23.02 8.99 -13.90
C SER A 13 -22.89 10.38 -14.50
N ARG A 14 -23.90 10.80 -15.27
CA ARG A 14 -23.92 12.14 -15.88
C ARG A 14 -23.93 13.25 -14.82
N LYS A 15 -24.72 13.11 -13.76
CA LYS A 15 -24.74 14.07 -12.65
C LYS A 15 -23.39 14.13 -11.93
N ALA A 16 -22.74 12.99 -11.70
CA ALA A 16 -21.41 12.94 -11.11
C ALA A 16 -20.37 13.60 -12.01
N TYR A 17 -20.42 13.35 -13.33
CA TYR A 17 -19.55 13.99 -14.30
C TYR A 17 -19.74 15.51 -14.37
N GLU A 18 -20.96 16.00 -14.40
CA GLU A 18 -21.25 17.43 -14.37
C GLU A 18 -20.78 18.09 -13.08
N GLY A 19 -20.88 17.38 -11.94
CA GLY A 19 -20.33 17.81 -10.66
C GLY A 19 -18.81 17.94 -10.67
N ALA A 20 -18.09 16.95 -11.22
CA ALA A 20 -16.64 16.99 -11.40
C ALA A 20 -16.21 18.10 -12.37
N ARG A 21 -16.94 18.29 -13.48
CA ARG A 21 -16.72 19.41 -14.42
C ARG A 21 -16.91 20.76 -13.75
N GLY A 22 -17.93 20.92 -12.89
CA GLY A 22 -18.12 22.15 -12.13
C GLY A 22 -16.90 22.47 -11.26
N GLN A 23 -16.33 21.46 -10.60
CA GLN A 23 -15.10 21.64 -9.81
C GLN A 23 -13.89 21.95 -10.71
N TYR A 24 -13.78 21.33 -11.88
CA TYR A 24 -12.76 21.63 -12.88
C TYR A 24 -12.76 23.11 -13.28
N PHE A 25 -13.91 23.66 -13.71
CA PHE A 25 -14.01 25.06 -14.07
C PHE A 25 -13.72 25.98 -12.90
N ALA A 26 -14.23 25.67 -11.70
CA ALA A 26 -13.95 26.44 -10.49
C ALA A 26 -12.45 26.45 -10.09
N LEU A 27 -11.69 25.42 -10.46
CA LEU A 27 -10.23 25.39 -10.31
C LEU A 27 -9.55 26.24 -11.39
N LYS A 28 -9.96 26.10 -12.67
CA LYS A 28 -9.35 26.79 -13.81
C LYS A 28 -9.58 28.30 -13.79
N ASP A 29 -10.73 28.75 -13.33
CA ASP A 29 -11.09 30.20 -13.26
C ASP A 29 -10.33 30.97 -12.18
N LYS A 30 -9.77 30.28 -11.16
CA LYS A 30 -9.15 30.94 -10.01
C LYS A 30 -7.67 30.59 -9.90
N LYS A 31 -6.80 31.46 -10.47
CA LYS A 31 -5.32 31.30 -10.42
C LYS A 31 -4.78 31.09 -8.98
N GLU A 32 -5.40 31.74 -7.99
CA GLU A 32 -5.03 31.55 -6.59
C GLU A 32 -5.21 30.11 -6.11
N ARG A 33 -6.26 29.42 -6.55
CA ARG A 33 -6.50 28.01 -6.21
C ARG A 33 -5.50 27.07 -6.87
N GLN A 34 -5.04 27.42 -8.07
CA GLN A 34 -4.07 26.61 -8.83
C GLN A 34 -2.70 26.58 -8.19
N GLN A 35 -2.37 27.50 -7.29
CA GLN A 35 -1.11 27.51 -6.54
C GLN A 35 -1.01 26.37 -5.52
N TYR A 36 -2.14 25.79 -5.12
CA TYR A 36 -2.20 24.77 -4.09
C TYR A 36 -2.52 23.39 -4.69
N ARG A 37 -1.59 22.47 -4.57
CA ARG A 37 -1.68 21.09 -5.10
C ARG A 37 -2.96 20.36 -4.68
N HIS A 38 -3.40 20.51 -3.43
CA HIS A 38 -4.60 19.84 -2.94
C HIS A 38 -5.87 20.17 -3.71
N ASN A 39 -5.96 21.39 -4.28
CA ASN A 39 -7.10 21.77 -5.11
C ASN A 39 -7.15 21.00 -6.44
N TRP A 40 -5.98 20.72 -7.04
CA TRP A 40 -5.88 19.88 -8.22
C TRP A 40 -6.28 18.45 -7.91
N LEU A 41 -5.69 17.88 -6.84
CA LEU A 41 -5.94 16.49 -6.44
C LEU A 41 -7.42 16.25 -6.10
N LYS A 42 -8.09 17.22 -5.49
CA LYS A 42 -9.54 17.14 -5.22
C LYS A 42 -10.37 16.99 -6.49
N VAL A 43 -10.03 17.75 -7.53
CA VAL A 43 -10.77 17.70 -8.80
C VAL A 43 -10.43 16.40 -9.55
N ILE A 44 -9.16 15.99 -9.55
CA ILE A 44 -8.72 14.72 -10.13
C ILE A 44 -9.45 13.54 -9.48
N ALA A 45 -9.54 13.53 -8.14
CA ALA A 45 -10.26 12.49 -7.41
C ALA A 45 -11.74 12.42 -7.80
N ALA A 46 -12.41 13.55 -8.00
CA ALA A 46 -13.81 13.57 -8.42
C ALA A 46 -14.05 12.89 -9.78
N PHE A 47 -13.11 12.99 -10.72
CA PHE A 47 -13.16 12.25 -11.99
C PHE A 47 -12.78 10.77 -11.81
N ALA A 48 -11.82 10.45 -10.94
CA ALA A 48 -11.43 9.07 -10.64
C ALA A 48 -12.58 8.32 -9.94
N ASP A 49 -13.25 8.92 -8.98
CA ASP A 49 -14.41 8.35 -8.28
C ASP A 49 -15.53 7.99 -9.26
N LEU A 50 -15.78 8.85 -10.26
CA LEU A 50 -16.78 8.59 -11.30
C LEU A 50 -16.41 7.32 -12.09
N THR A 51 -15.18 7.19 -12.52
CA THR A 51 -14.74 6.03 -13.31
C THR A 51 -14.69 4.74 -12.49
N GLY A 52 -14.44 4.83 -11.18
CA GLY A 52 -14.54 3.72 -10.25
C GLY A 52 -15.98 3.25 -10.03
N GLN A 53 -16.93 4.18 -9.93
CA GLN A 53 -18.35 3.87 -9.71
C GLN A 53 -19.11 3.49 -10.99
N TYR A 54 -18.74 4.07 -12.12
CA TYR A 54 -19.46 3.93 -13.41
C TYR A 54 -18.49 3.65 -14.58
N PRO A 55 -17.73 2.55 -14.57
CA PRO A 55 -16.73 2.28 -15.59
C PRO A 55 -17.32 2.11 -17.00
N GLU A 56 -18.56 1.65 -17.11
CA GLU A 56 -19.26 1.45 -18.40
C GLU A 56 -20.07 2.68 -18.83
N ALA A 57 -19.97 3.79 -18.10
CA ALA A 57 -20.73 5.00 -18.44
C ALA A 57 -20.15 5.70 -19.68
N PRO A 58 -21.00 6.32 -20.53
CA PRO A 58 -20.53 7.09 -21.69
C PRO A 58 -19.55 8.22 -21.33
N GLU A 59 -19.62 8.73 -20.09
CA GLU A 59 -18.76 9.78 -19.58
C GLU A 59 -17.39 9.27 -19.08
N ALA A 60 -17.20 7.98 -18.89
CA ALA A 60 -15.99 7.42 -18.30
C ALA A 60 -14.71 7.72 -19.11
N PRO A 61 -14.66 7.58 -20.45
CA PRO A 61 -13.50 7.98 -21.22
C PRO A 61 -13.14 9.45 -21.05
N SER A 62 -14.15 10.34 -21.07
CA SER A 62 -13.95 11.78 -20.88
C SER A 62 -13.47 12.12 -19.47
N ALA A 63 -13.93 11.39 -18.46
CA ALA A 63 -13.49 11.58 -17.09
C ALA A 63 -12.01 11.21 -16.91
N ILE A 64 -11.57 10.07 -17.46
CA ILE A 64 -10.15 9.66 -17.40
C ILE A 64 -9.28 10.64 -18.18
N TYR A 65 -9.71 11.03 -19.38
CA TYR A 65 -8.98 11.99 -20.19
C TYR A 65 -8.79 13.33 -19.48
N THR A 66 -9.87 13.89 -18.91
CA THR A 66 -9.80 15.15 -18.15
C THR A 66 -8.94 15.04 -16.90
N ALA A 67 -8.97 13.91 -16.20
CA ALA A 67 -8.06 13.65 -15.08
C ALA A 67 -6.59 13.65 -15.54
N ALA A 68 -6.27 13.04 -16.70
CA ALA A 68 -4.93 13.04 -17.28
C ALA A 68 -4.47 14.45 -17.68
N GLU A 69 -5.36 15.26 -18.25
CA GLU A 69 -5.08 16.70 -18.52
C GLU A 69 -4.76 17.46 -17.24
N LEU A 70 -5.55 17.25 -16.19
CA LEU A 70 -5.32 17.90 -14.87
C LEU A 70 -3.98 17.49 -14.28
N TRP A 71 -3.56 16.24 -14.42
CA TRP A 71 -2.23 15.78 -14.02
C TRP A 71 -1.12 16.45 -14.83
N SER A 72 -1.30 16.59 -16.14
CA SER A 72 -0.35 17.29 -17.02
C SER A 72 -0.22 18.77 -16.63
N ASP A 73 -1.34 19.43 -16.33
CA ASP A 73 -1.33 20.84 -15.90
C ASP A 73 -0.74 21.01 -14.51
N LEU A 74 -1.04 20.10 -13.59
CA LEU A 74 -0.44 20.09 -12.25
C LEU A 74 1.07 19.90 -12.34
N TRP A 75 1.56 19.01 -13.22
CA TRP A 75 2.99 18.86 -13.48
C TRP A 75 3.64 20.15 -13.98
N ARG A 76 2.99 20.90 -14.86
CA ARG A 76 3.52 22.19 -15.34
C ARG A 76 3.75 23.19 -14.21
N VAL A 77 2.96 23.12 -13.14
CA VAL A 77 3.08 23.98 -11.94
C VAL A 77 4.05 23.37 -10.93
N SER A 78 3.90 22.09 -10.63
CA SER A 78 4.62 21.41 -9.54
C SER A 78 6.04 20.98 -9.92
N ARG A 79 6.26 20.71 -11.22
CA ARG A 79 7.49 20.12 -11.78
C ARG A 79 7.88 18.78 -11.16
N ARG A 80 6.91 18.04 -10.61
CA ARG A 80 7.13 16.71 -10.04
C ARG A 80 7.00 15.67 -11.14
N GLU A 81 8.00 14.81 -11.31
CA GLU A 81 7.97 13.72 -12.30
C GLU A 81 6.78 12.80 -12.08
N SER A 82 6.41 12.52 -10.82
CA SER A 82 5.23 11.71 -10.49
C SER A 82 3.92 12.25 -11.08
N ASP A 83 3.77 13.56 -11.22
CA ASP A 83 2.58 14.15 -11.83
C ASP A 83 2.57 13.96 -13.35
N LEU A 84 3.74 13.96 -13.97
CA LEU A 84 3.91 13.65 -15.40
C LEU A 84 3.61 12.17 -15.67
N ASP A 85 4.11 11.27 -14.81
CA ASP A 85 3.85 9.84 -14.90
C ASP A 85 2.34 9.55 -14.80
N GLN A 86 1.62 10.24 -13.89
CA GLN A 86 0.17 10.14 -13.79
C GLN A 86 -0.57 10.63 -15.04
N ALA A 87 -0.10 11.71 -15.66
CA ALA A 87 -0.67 12.18 -16.92
C ALA A 87 -0.50 11.14 -18.02
N LEU A 88 0.71 10.59 -18.18
CA LEU A 88 1.03 9.56 -19.17
C LEU A 88 0.20 8.28 -18.96
N ALA A 89 0.10 7.80 -17.72
CA ALA A 89 -0.70 6.65 -17.36
C ALA A 89 -2.21 6.89 -17.58
N GLY A 90 -2.70 8.09 -17.26
CA GLY A 90 -4.10 8.46 -17.49
C GLY A 90 -4.48 8.43 -18.96
N TYR A 91 -3.67 9.00 -19.85
CA TYR A 91 -3.91 8.90 -21.28
C TYR A 91 -3.81 7.47 -21.82
N GLU A 92 -2.86 6.66 -21.31
CA GLU A 92 -2.76 5.24 -21.64
C GLU A 92 -4.02 4.46 -21.27
N ARG A 93 -4.60 4.75 -20.11
CA ARG A 93 -5.86 4.14 -19.67
C ARG A 93 -7.03 4.44 -20.60
N VAL A 94 -7.11 5.65 -21.19
CA VAL A 94 -8.15 5.96 -22.18
C VAL A 94 -8.03 5.00 -23.36
N VAL A 95 -6.84 4.85 -23.91
CA VAL A 95 -6.58 3.99 -25.09
C VAL A 95 -6.87 2.52 -24.76
N HIS A 96 -6.40 2.04 -23.62
CA HIS A 96 -6.51 0.64 -23.25
C HIS A 96 -7.95 0.23 -22.86
N LEU A 97 -8.63 1.04 -22.03
CA LEU A 97 -9.97 0.70 -21.54
C LEU A 97 -11.08 1.06 -22.53
N TYR A 98 -10.87 2.08 -23.36
CA TYR A 98 -11.88 2.60 -24.29
C TYR A 98 -11.29 2.80 -25.70
N PRO A 99 -10.74 1.75 -26.33
CA PRO A 99 -10.08 1.87 -27.64
C PRO A 99 -10.99 2.35 -28.76
N ASN A 100 -12.31 2.21 -28.59
CA ASN A 100 -13.31 2.71 -29.55
C ASN A 100 -13.83 4.11 -29.20
N SER A 101 -13.28 4.77 -28.20
CA SER A 101 -13.63 6.16 -27.85
C SER A 101 -13.01 7.12 -28.88
N ASN A 102 -13.73 8.17 -29.20
CA ASN A 102 -13.20 9.28 -30.00
C ASN A 102 -12.07 10.08 -29.30
N LEU A 103 -11.76 9.77 -28.04
CA LEU A 103 -10.65 10.34 -27.29
C LEU A 103 -9.40 9.45 -27.28
N ALA A 104 -9.42 8.29 -27.94
CA ALA A 104 -8.30 7.37 -27.90
C ALA A 104 -7.09 7.89 -28.68
N ASP A 105 -7.30 8.42 -29.88
CA ASP A 105 -6.24 9.05 -30.69
C ASP A 105 -5.78 10.39 -30.08
N ASP A 106 -6.70 11.19 -29.50
CA ASP A 106 -6.34 12.37 -28.71
C ASP A 106 -5.40 12.02 -27.53
N ALA A 107 -5.72 10.95 -26.82
CA ALA A 107 -4.90 10.49 -25.69
C ALA A 107 -3.50 10.05 -26.14
N LEU A 108 -3.41 9.29 -27.24
CA LEU A 108 -2.13 8.93 -27.87
C LEU A 108 -1.35 10.16 -28.32
N TRP A 109 -2.04 11.14 -28.91
CA TRP A 109 -1.42 12.39 -29.32
C TRP A 109 -0.83 13.14 -28.12
N GLN A 110 -1.60 13.33 -27.04
CA GLN A 110 -1.08 13.97 -25.82
C GLN A 110 0.11 13.21 -25.24
N ARG A 111 0.06 11.87 -25.19
CA ARG A 111 1.22 11.06 -24.78
C ARG A 111 2.45 11.31 -25.67
N SER A 112 2.28 11.37 -26.98
CA SER A 112 3.40 11.64 -27.89
C SER A 112 4.05 12.98 -27.62
N GLN A 113 3.26 14.01 -27.34
CA GLN A 113 3.74 15.35 -27.01
C GLN A 113 4.50 15.36 -25.66
N LEU A 114 3.97 14.68 -24.65
CA LEU A 114 4.62 14.57 -23.34
C LEU A 114 5.96 13.83 -23.46
N PHE A 115 5.99 12.71 -24.18
CA PHE A 115 7.23 11.97 -24.42
C PHE A 115 8.26 12.80 -25.19
N LEU A 116 7.87 13.48 -26.26
CA LEU A 116 8.79 14.22 -27.11
C LEU A 116 9.37 15.44 -26.40
N TYR A 117 8.52 16.26 -25.80
CA TYR A 117 8.93 17.57 -25.32
C TYR A 117 9.35 17.59 -23.85
N HIS A 118 8.87 16.63 -23.05
CA HIS A 118 9.07 16.68 -21.60
C HIS A 118 9.91 15.52 -21.08
N VAL A 119 9.59 14.28 -21.44
CA VAL A 119 10.41 13.11 -21.10
C VAL A 119 11.68 13.05 -21.96
N LYS A 120 11.65 13.66 -23.17
CA LYS A 120 12.74 13.61 -24.18
C LYS A 120 12.96 12.19 -24.73
N ASP A 121 11.93 11.36 -24.70
CA ASP A 121 11.94 10.02 -25.29
C ASP A 121 11.31 10.05 -26.69
N ARG A 122 12.17 10.24 -27.72
CA ARG A 122 11.75 10.24 -29.13
C ARG A 122 11.23 8.86 -29.58
N GLY A 123 11.70 7.78 -28.96
CA GLY A 123 11.27 6.42 -29.25
C GLY A 123 9.82 6.18 -28.81
N ALA A 124 9.49 6.53 -27.57
CA ALA A 124 8.12 6.44 -27.05
C ALA A 124 7.16 7.38 -27.81
N ALA A 125 7.60 8.58 -28.15
CA ALA A 125 6.81 9.50 -28.99
C ALA A 125 6.51 8.89 -30.36
N ALA A 126 7.52 8.29 -31.01
CA ALA A 126 7.35 7.65 -32.31
C ALA A 126 6.43 6.42 -32.28
N ARG A 127 6.43 5.65 -31.16
CA ARG A 127 5.48 4.54 -30.97
C ARG A 127 4.04 5.03 -30.89
N ALA A 128 3.76 6.01 -30.02
CA ALA A 128 2.42 6.58 -29.89
C ALA A 128 1.89 7.15 -31.23
N VAL A 129 2.75 7.84 -31.97
CA VAL A 129 2.40 8.37 -33.32
C VAL A 129 2.08 7.25 -34.28
N ARG A 130 2.86 6.17 -34.33
CA ARG A 130 2.59 5.01 -35.21
C ARG A 130 1.29 4.31 -34.83
N GLU A 131 0.97 4.20 -33.55
CA GLU A 131 -0.29 3.63 -33.09
C GLU A 131 -1.49 4.44 -33.57
N ILE A 132 -1.42 5.79 -33.55
CA ILE A 132 -2.46 6.65 -34.15
C ILE A 132 -2.64 6.30 -35.62
N LEU A 133 -1.54 6.24 -36.39
CA LEU A 133 -1.59 6.01 -37.83
C LEU A 133 -2.06 4.60 -38.20
N SER A 134 -1.80 3.60 -37.38
CA SER A 134 -2.21 2.21 -37.62
C SER A 134 -3.61 1.90 -37.13
N SER A 135 -3.95 2.31 -35.92
CA SER A 135 -5.19 1.90 -35.24
C SER A 135 -6.29 2.95 -35.34
N TYR A 136 -5.92 4.22 -35.57
CA TYR A 136 -6.85 5.37 -35.61
C TYR A 136 -6.64 6.22 -36.86
N ALA A 137 -6.40 5.59 -38.02
CA ALA A 137 -6.08 6.26 -39.27
C ALA A 137 -7.15 7.28 -39.75
N ASN A 138 -8.40 7.10 -39.32
CA ASN A 138 -9.52 7.99 -39.61
C ASN A 138 -9.85 8.96 -38.46
N GLY A 139 -9.06 8.98 -37.39
CA GLY A 139 -9.20 9.89 -36.28
C GLY A 139 -8.73 11.30 -36.62
N ASP A 140 -9.16 12.29 -35.85
CA ASP A 140 -8.84 13.70 -36.11
C ASP A 140 -7.38 14.04 -35.79
N MET A 141 -6.68 13.22 -35.00
CA MET A 141 -5.23 13.34 -34.73
C MET A 141 -4.36 12.73 -35.86
N SER A 142 -4.93 12.00 -36.82
CA SER A 142 -4.18 11.29 -37.88
C SER A 142 -3.28 12.23 -38.69
N SER A 143 -3.77 13.42 -39.05
CA SER A 143 -3.01 14.41 -39.83
C SER A 143 -1.78 14.93 -39.07
N GLN A 144 -1.96 15.30 -37.80
CA GLN A 144 -0.87 15.75 -36.91
C GLN A 144 0.14 14.63 -36.65
N ALA A 145 -0.36 13.39 -36.46
CA ALA A 145 0.48 12.22 -36.29
C ALA A 145 1.34 11.96 -37.54
N ALA A 146 0.77 12.09 -38.73
CA ALA A 146 1.53 11.92 -39.98
C ALA A 146 2.63 12.99 -40.15
N ALA A 147 2.36 14.23 -39.76
CA ALA A 147 3.38 15.28 -39.76
C ALA A 147 4.52 14.98 -38.78
N LEU A 148 4.18 14.58 -37.53
CA LEU A 148 5.16 14.27 -36.50
C LEU A 148 5.95 12.98 -36.82
N ALA A 149 5.34 12.00 -37.48
CA ALA A 149 6.01 10.79 -37.97
C ALA A 149 7.16 11.11 -38.94
N LYS A 150 7.01 12.14 -39.78
CA LYS A 150 8.09 12.60 -40.65
C LYS A 150 9.26 13.20 -39.87
N GLU A 151 8.97 13.96 -38.81
CA GLU A 151 10.01 14.52 -37.94
C GLU A 151 10.74 13.45 -37.11
N LEU A 152 10.08 12.31 -36.90
CA LEU A 152 10.62 11.17 -36.13
C LEU A 152 11.10 10.03 -37.06
N SER A 153 11.25 10.28 -38.34
CA SER A 153 11.66 9.28 -39.33
C SER A 153 13.08 8.73 -39.14
N ASP A 154 13.93 9.47 -38.45
CA ASP A 154 15.27 9.08 -38.03
C ASP A 154 15.30 8.12 -36.84
N VAL A 155 14.17 7.92 -36.16
CA VAL A 155 14.04 6.96 -35.05
C VAL A 155 13.94 5.55 -35.67
N PRO A 156 14.93 4.66 -35.44
CA PRO A 156 14.93 3.33 -36.05
C PRO A 156 13.60 2.60 -35.82
N VAL A 157 13.04 2.05 -36.88
CA VAL A 157 12.01 1.01 -36.75
C VAL A 157 12.75 -0.21 -36.24
N ALA A 158 12.71 -0.46 -34.93
CA ALA A 158 13.10 -1.77 -34.45
C ALA A 158 12.24 -2.77 -35.20
N LYS A 159 12.88 -3.65 -36.03
CA LYS A 159 12.20 -4.82 -36.56
C LYS A 159 11.56 -5.50 -35.37
N GLU A 160 10.25 -5.71 -35.44
CA GLU A 160 9.54 -6.61 -34.53
C GLU A 160 10.12 -8.03 -34.71
N GLU A 161 11.24 -8.29 -34.08
CA GLU A 161 11.37 -9.56 -33.41
C GLU A 161 10.32 -9.45 -32.30
N VAL A 162 9.43 -10.43 -32.23
CA VAL A 162 8.42 -10.55 -31.17
C VAL A 162 9.20 -10.79 -29.86
N GLU A 163 9.92 -9.78 -29.41
CA GLU A 163 10.27 -9.62 -28.01
C GLU A 163 8.99 -9.16 -27.35
N GLU A 164 8.45 -10.03 -26.51
CA GLU A 164 7.36 -9.71 -25.57
C GLU A 164 7.60 -8.29 -25.05
N GLU A 165 6.72 -7.32 -25.36
CA GLU A 165 6.88 -5.92 -24.96
C GLU A 165 6.89 -5.83 -23.43
N GLU A 166 8.12 -5.85 -22.89
CA GLU A 166 8.36 -5.61 -21.48
C GLU A 166 8.14 -4.11 -21.21
N THR A 167 6.99 -3.73 -20.71
CA THR A 167 6.76 -2.38 -20.17
C THR A 167 7.66 -2.18 -18.97
N THR A 168 8.79 -1.50 -19.14
CA THR A 168 9.76 -1.24 -18.06
C THR A 168 9.28 -0.10 -17.18
N GLY A 169 9.03 -0.41 -15.92
CA GLY A 169 8.66 0.56 -14.90
C GLY A 169 9.80 1.50 -14.45
N LYS A 170 9.44 2.49 -13.66
CA LYS A 170 10.36 3.46 -13.05
C LYS A 170 11.42 2.76 -12.19
N MET A 171 12.65 3.29 -12.23
CA MET A 171 13.74 2.85 -11.35
C MET A 171 13.46 3.31 -9.91
N VAL A 172 13.50 2.43 -8.95
CA VAL A 172 13.30 2.73 -7.52
C VAL A 172 14.51 2.33 -6.68
N GLY A 173 14.75 3.05 -5.57
CA GLY A 173 15.82 2.80 -4.64
C GLY A 173 17.03 3.71 -4.82
N ARG A 174 18.08 3.43 -4.06
CA ARG A 174 19.35 4.12 -4.17
C ARG A 174 20.50 3.14 -4.36
N ARG A 175 21.59 3.63 -4.91
CA ARG A 175 22.82 2.88 -5.12
C ARG A 175 23.91 3.43 -4.24
N ASP A 176 24.71 2.56 -3.66
CA ASP A 176 26.00 2.88 -3.07
C ASP A 176 27.11 2.42 -4.01
N ASP A 177 27.68 3.35 -4.79
CA ASP A 177 28.75 3.05 -5.75
C ASP A 177 30.10 2.77 -5.09
N ARG A 178 30.24 3.04 -3.79
CA ARG A 178 31.47 2.84 -3.01
C ARG A 178 31.41 1.56 -2.16
N GLY A 179 30.21 0.99 -1.99
CA GLY A 179 29.99 -0.21 -1.21
C GLY A 179 30.23 -1.51 -2.01
N PRO A 180 30.25 -2.65 -1.34
CA PRO A 180 30.27 -3.96 -1.99
C PRO A 180 28.99 -4.18 -2.79
N ILE A 181 29.10 -4.97 -3.87
CA ILE A 181 27.91 -5.35 -4.67
C ILE A 181 26.91 -6.09 -3.77
N PRO A 182 25.67 -5.59 -3.63
CA PRO A 182 24.68 -6.25 -2.79
C PRO A 182 24.33 -7.64 -3.29
N GLU A 183 24.14 -8.56 -2.36
CA GLU A 183 23.75 -9.94 -2.62
C GLU A 183 22.29 -10.15 -2.22
N VAL A 184 21.49 -10.73 -3.11
CA VAL A 184 20.14 -11.21 -2.78
C VAL A 184 20.30 -12.46 -1.93
N THR A 185 19.83 -12.40 -0.69
CA THR A 185 20.06 -13.45 0.33
C THR A 185 18.84 -14.33 0.57
N SER A 186 17.64 -13.81 0.36
CA SER A 186 16.38 -14.57 0.46
C SER A 186 15.25 -13.87 -0.26
N ILE A 187 14.24 -14.63 -0.66
CA ILE A 187 12.99 -14.14 -1.22
C ILE A 187 11.87 -14.72 -0.39
N LYS A 188 10.96 -13.89 0.07
CA LYS A 188 9.77 -14.30 0.84
C LYS A 188 8.53 -13.74 0.17
N HIS A 189 7.41 -14.43 0.30
CA HIS A 189 6.13 -13.98 -0.23
C HIS A 189 5.01 -14.14 0.80
N TRP A 190 3.99 -13.33 0.65
CA TRP A 190 2.75 -13.35 1.42
C TRP A 190 1.62 -13.01 0.47
N SER A 191 0.63 -13.88 0.37
CA SER A 191 -0.47 -13.74 -0.56
C SER A 191 -1.82 -13.88 0.13
N ASN A 192 -2.81 -13.27 -0.48
CA ASN A 192 -4.23 -13.47 -0.26
C ASN A 192 -4.96 -13.27 -1.61
N PRO A 193 -6.28 -13.52 -1.71
CA PRO A 193 -7.00 -13.44 -2.99
C PRO A 193 -6.85 -12.10 -3.74
N ASP A 194 -6.74 -11.00 -3.00
CA ASP A 194 -6.73 -9.64 -3.56
C ASP A 194 -5.34 -9.01 -3.64
N TYR A 195 -4.35 -9.63 -2.98
CA TYR A 195 -3.05 -9.00 -2.77
C TYR A 195 -1.93 -10.01 -2.55
N THR A 196 -0.82 -9.80 -3.23
CA THR A 196 0.43 -10.53 -3.03
C THR A 196 1.57 -9.55 -2.78
N ARG A 197 2.40 -9.85 -1.78
CA ARG A 197 3.66 -9.19 -1.51
C ARG A 197 4.82 -10.15 -1.65
N VAL A 198 5.83 -9.75 -2.42
CA VAL A 198 7.11 -10.45 -2.51
C VAL A 198 8.21 -9.53 -2.02
N ALA A 199 9.00 -9.96 -1.03
CA ALA A 199 10.14 -9.22 -0.51
C ALA A 199 11.45 -9.93 -0.84
N VAL A 200 12.32 -9.23 -1.56
CA VAL A 200 13.65 -9.68 -1.97
C VAL A 200 14.67 -9.03 -1.04
N TYR A 201 15.26 -9.79 -0.12
CA TYR A 201 16.21 -9.29 0.88
C TYR A 201 17.63 -9.22 0.33
N LEU A 202 18.31 -8.11 0.64
CA LEU A 202 19.66 -7.82 0.17
C LEU A 202 20.62 -7.49 1.31
N THR A 203 21.92 -7.62 1.03
CA THR A 203 22.99 -7.22 1.97
C THR A 203 23.26 -5.71 1.99
N GLY A 204 22.74 -4.95 1.03
CA GLY A 204 22.94 -3.51 0.91
C GLY A 204 21.90 -2.85 0.00
N PRO A 205 21.96 -1.52 -0.16
CA PRO A 205 21.03 -0.77 -1.00
C PRO A 205 21.18 -1.15 -2.48
N ALA A 206 20.05 -1.17 -3.20
CA ALA A 206 20.01 -1.51 -4.61
C ALA A 206 19.02 -0.62 -5.38
N LEU A 207 19.23 -0.51 -6.68
CA LEU A 207 18.25 0.02 -7.62
C LEU A 207 17.45 -1.13 -8.21
N ALA A 208 16.14 -0.95 -8.33
CA ALA A 208 15.26 -1.93 -8.92
C ALA A 208 14.37 -1.27 -10.00
N ARG A 209 14.11 -2.01 -11.06
CA ARG A 209 13.19 -1.63 -12.14
C ARG A 209 12.24 -2.79 -12.38
N SER A 210 10.96 -2.51 -12.54
CA SER A 210 9.96 -3.52 -12.85
C SER A 210 9.43 -3.39 -14.27
N GLY A 211 8.80 -4.45 -14.74
CA GLY A 211 8.02 -4.46 -15.96
C GLY A 211 6.95 -5.54 -15.91
N ASN A 212 5.94 -5.37 -16.78
CA ASN A 212 4.86 -6.33 -16.97
C ASN A 212 5.06 -7.08 -18.27
N VAL A 213 4.73 -8.36 -18.26
CA VAL A 213 4.53 -9.17 -19.45
C VAL A 213 3.10 -9.67 -19.41
N PRO A 214 2.24 -9.27 -20.35
CA PRO A 214 0.85 -9.72 -20.38
C PRO A 214 0.75 -11.23 -20.63
N GLU A 215 -0.39 -11.81 -20.35
CA GLU A 215 -0.71 -13.18 -20.71
C GLU A 215 -0.65 -13.35 -22.23
N GLY A 216 0.00 -14.41 -22.70
CA GLY A 216 0.13 -14.67 -24.14
C GLY A 216 0.86 -15.97 -24.44
N ALA A 217 0.62 -16.54 -25.64
CA ALA A 217 1.25 -17.77 -26.12
C ALA A 217 1.23 -18.95 -25.14
N GLY A 218 0.15 -19.09 -24.33
CA GLY A 218 0.01 -20.15 -23.33
C GLY A 218 0.86 -19.95 -22.07
N LYS A 219 1.40 -18.75 -21.87
CA LYS A 219 2.14 -18.36 -20.66
C LYS A 219 1.29 -17.39 -19.82
N PRO A 220 1.32 -17.49 -18.48
CA PRO A 220 0.59 -16.60 -17.60
C PRO A 220 1.11 -15.17 -17.66
N ALA A 221 0.29 -14.23 -17.19
CA ALA A 221 0.73 -12.86 -16.95
C ALA A 221 1.90 -12.84 -15.95
N ARG A 222 2.87 -11.95 -16.15
CA ARG A 222 4.09 -11.90 -15.33
C ARG A 222 4.43 -10.46 -14.95
N VAL A 223 4.92 -10.30 -13.73
CA VAL A 223 5.67 -9.12 -13.30
C VAL A 223 7.11 -9.54 -13.11
N TYR A 224 8.04 -8.80 -13.67
CA TYR A 224 9.45 -9.00 -13.38
C TYR A 224 10.06 -7.76 -12.71
N VAL A 225 11.10 -8.01 -11.91
CA VAL A 225 11.88 -6.94 -11.27
C VAL A 225 13.35 -7.23 -11.47
N ASP A 226 14.03 -6.28 -12.11
CA ASP A 226 15.46 -6.27 -12.31
C ASP A 226 16.12 -5.47 -11.20
N ILE A 227 16.98 -6.11 -10.43
CA ILE A 227 17.77 -5.50 -9.37
C ILE A 227 19.18 -5.29 -9.92
N GLU A 228 19.53 -4.04 -10.13
CA GLU A 228 20.78 -3.66 -10.79
C GLU A 228 21.98 -3.76 -9.84
N LYS A 229 23.14 -4.09 -10.41
CA LYS A 229 24.43 -4.28 -9.70
C LYS A 229 24.29 -5.18 -8.48
N ALA A 230 23.50 -6.25 -8.61
CA ALA A 230 23.26 -7.22 -7.56
C ALA A 230 23.73 -8.62 -8.00
N ARG A 231 24.01 -9.47 -7.02
CA ARG A 231 24.33 -10.90 -7.20
C ARG A 231 23.29 -11.76 -6.52
N LEU A 232 22.94 -12.87 -7.14
CA LEU A 232 22.05 -13.86 -6.53
C LEU A 232 22.88 -14.83 -5.69
N SER A 233 22.55 -14.95 -4.40
CA SER A 233 23.17 -15.96 -3.54
C SER A 233 22.81 -17.37 -4.01
N LYS A 234 23.77 -18.28 -3.97
CA LYS A 234 23.55 -19.70 -4.27
C LYS A 234 22.57 -20.38 -3.30
N LYS A 235 22.24 -19.72 -2.19
CA LYS A 235 21.30 -20.23 -1.17
C LYS A 235 19.84 -19.87 -1.49
N VAL A 236 19.60 -18.96 -2.44
CA VAL A 236 18.25 -18.55 -2.85
C VAL A 236 17.71 -19.58 -3.84
N ALA A 237 16.51 -20.07 -3.58
CA ALA A 237 15.82 -20.95 -4.52
C ALA A 237 15.54 -20.20 -5.83
N THR A 238 15.85 -20.84 -6.96
CA THR A 238 15.64 -20.25 -8.29
C THR A 238 14.18 -20.23 -8.71
N ALA A 239 13.35 -21.09 -8.09
CA ALA A 239 11.90 -21.11 -8.29
C ALA A 239 11.21 -21.56 -7.00
N THR A 240 10.11 -20.93 -6.68
CA THR A 240 9.19 -21.29 -5.60
C THR A 240 7.79 -21.36 -6.18
N VAL A 241 7.16 -22.52 -6.10
CA VAL A 241 5.75 -22.71 -6.49
C VAL A 241 4.88 -22.24 -5.33
N VAL A 242 3.90 -21.40 -5.59
CA VAL A 242 3.03 -20.81 -4.57
C VAL A 242 1.61 -21.36 -4.70
N GLN A 243 1.02 -21.34 -5.89
CA GLN A 243 -0.30 -21.89 -6.22
C GLN A 243 -1.43 -21.32 -5.34
N ASP A 244 -1.46 -20.01 -5.19
CA ASP A 244 -2.61 -19.32 -4.62
C ASP A 244 -3.45 -18.64 -5.73
N GLU A 245 -4.51 -17.92 -5.33
CA GLU A 245 -5.49 -17.36 -6.26
C GLU A 245 -4.92 -16.21 -7.14
N LEU A 246 -3.79 -15.63 -6.78
CA LEU A 246 -3.18 -14.51 -7.50
C LEU A 246 -1.78 -14.84 -8.02
N LEU A 247 -0.98 -15.60 -7.25
CA LEU A 247 0.43 -15.88 -7.51
C LEU A 247 0.64 -17.38 -7.75
N GLN A 248 1.00 -17.76 -8.99
CA GLN A 248 1.37 -19.14 -9.32
C GLN A 248 2.74 -19.50 -8.75
N GLY A 249 3.70 -18.56 -8.84
CA GLY A 249 5.04 -18.80 -8.38
C GLY A 249 5.96 -17.59 -8.49
N VAL A 250 7.12 -17.72 -7.84
CA VAL A 250 8.20 -16.74 -7.88
C VAL A 250 9.45 -17.40 -8.41
N ARG A 251 10.05 -16.81 -9.44
CA ARG A 251 11.33 -17.28 -10.01
C ARG A 251 12.40 -16.20 -9.84
N SER A 252 13.63 -16.62 -9.63
CA SER A 252 14.78 -15.72 -9.53
C SER A 252 15.98 -16.25 -10.29
N GLY A 253 16.77 -15.35 -10.86
CA GLY A 253 17.97 -15.74 -11.60
C GLY A 253 18.95 -14.58 -11.77
N GLN A 254 20.22 -14.91 -12.01
CA GLN A 254 21.22 -13.92 -12.46
C GLN A 254 20.98 -13.67 -13.95
N TYR A 255 20.23 -12.62 -14.26
CA TYR A 255 19.79 -12.31 -15.62
C TYR A 255 20.94 -11.78 -16.50
N LYS A 256 21.77 -10.89 -15.92
CA LYS A 256 23.01 -10.37 -16.53
C LYS A 256 24.11 -10.46 -15.49
N ALA A 257 25.37 -10.26 -15.88
CA ALA A 257 26.53 -10.36 -14.98
C ALA A 257 26.37 -9.58 -13.66
N ALA A 258 25.61 -8.49 -13.68
CA ALA A 258 25.36 -7.63 -12.54
C ALA A 258 23.87 -7.31 -12.33
N THR A 259 22.94 -8.10 -12.84
CA THR A 259 21.50 -7.89 -12.67
C THR A 259 20.83 -9.18 -12.22
N VAL A 260 20.14 -9.14 -11.10
CA VAL A 260 19.27 -10.22 -10.63
C VAL A 260 17.85 -9.92 -11.08
N ARG A 261 17.22 -10.87 -11.78
CA ARG A 261 15.80 -10.78 -12.16
C ARG A 261 14.96 -11.66 -11.26
N VAL A 262 13.90 -11.09 -10.71
CA VAL A 262 12.84 -11.81 -9.98
C VAL A 262 11.57 -11.70 -10.80
N VAL A 263 10.89 -12.83 -11.02
CA VAL A 263 9.68 -12.92 -11.84
C VAL A 263 8.56 -13.49 -10.98
N LEU A 264 7.42 -12.84 -10.98
CA LEU A 264 6.17 -13.30 -10.41
C LEU A 264 5.32 -13.84 -11.56
N ASP A 265 4.99 -15.12 -11.54
CA ASP A 265 4.03 -15.74 -12.44
C ASP A 265 2.65 -15.61 -11.81
N LEU A 266 1.68 -15.01 -12.51
CA LEU A 266 0.41 -14.55 -11.95
C LEU A 266 -0.78 -15.25 -12.63
N GLU A 267 -1.87 -15.49 -11.90
CA GLU A 267 -3.11 -16.07 -12.45
C GLU A 267 -3.87 -15.09 -13.33
N ALA A 268 -3.68 -13.78 -13.12
CA ALA A 268 -4.36 -12.74 -13.88
C ALA A 268 -3.49 -11.49 -13.99
N THR A 269 -3.90 -10.56 -14.85
CA THR A 269 -3.29 -9.23 -14.92
C THR A 269 -3.47 -8.48 -13.60
N VAL A 270 -2.40 -7.92 -13.07
CA VAL A 270 -2.36 -7.21 -11.80
C VAL A 270 -1.88 -5.77 -11.99
N LYS A 271 -2.28 -4.89 -11.08
CA LYS A 271 -1.52 -3.68 -10.79
C LYS A 271 -0.40 -4.04 -9.84
N HIS A 272 0.81 -3.57 -10.11
CA HIS A 272 1.92 -3.83 -9.20
C HIS A 272 2.67 -2.56 -8.86
N ARG A 273 3.41 -2.64 -7.77
CA ARG A 273 4.32 -1.60 -7.31
C ARG A 273 5.60 -2.22 -6.82
N VAL A 274 6.71 -1.52 -7.07
CA VAL A 274 8.02 -1.89 -6.53
C VAL A 274 8.55 -0.74 -5.69
N MET A 275 9.10 -1.08 -4.53
CA MET A 275 9.73 -0.14 -3.63
C MET A 275 10.95 -0.74 -2.97
N THR A 276 11.84 0.11 -2.47
CA THR A 276 12.98 -0.32 -1.67
C THR A 276 12.81 0.11 -0.23
N MET A 277 13.23 -0.75 0.69
CA MET A 277 13.20 -0.48 2.12
C MET A 277 14.56 -0.79 2.75
N GLU A 278 14.87 -0.10 3.84
CA GLU A 278 16.06 -0.32 4.64
C GLU A 278 15.71 -1.03 5.96
N ASN A 279 16.71 -1.59 6.64
CA ASN A 279 16.58 -2.20 7.96
C ASN A 279 15.58 -3.38 8.09
N PRO A 280 15.77 -4.50 7.37
CA PRO A 280 16.86 -4.84 6.46
C PRO A 280 16.65 -4.30 5.04
N TYR A 281 17.73 -4.17 4.26
CA TYR A 281 17.61 -3.80 2.84
C TYR A 281 16.80 -4.84 2.09
N ARG A 282 15.76 -4.39 1.39
CA ARG A 282 14.93 -5.25 0.55
C ARG A 282 14.24 -4.49 -0.57
N VAL A 283 13.98 -5.18 -1.65
CA VAL A 283 13.05 -4.76 -2.70
C VAL A 283 11.72 -5.44 -2.43
N VAL A 284 10.65 -4.67 -2.30
CA VAL A 284 9.30 -5.15 -2.06
C VAL A 284 8.48 -4.96 -3.32
N ILE A 285 7.81 -6.02 -3.74
CA ILE A 285 6.93 -6.07 -4.90
C ILE A 285 5.53 -6.34 -4.38
N ASP A 286 4.64 -5.38 -4.51
CA ASP A 286 3.23 -5.50 -4.18
C ASP A 286 2.43 -5.68 -5.48
N ALA A 287 1.66 -6.75 -5.57
CA ALA A 287 0.76 -7.03 -6.68
C ALA A 287 -0.68 -7.11 -6.17
N PHE A 288 -1.60 -6.45 -6.87
CA PHE A 288 -2.99 -6.30 -6.47
C PHE A 288 -3.89 -6.83 -7.58
N ALA A 289 -4.88 -7.64 -7.22
CA ALA A 289 -5.90 -8.08 -8.15
C ALA A 289 -6.62 -6.87 -8.76
N THR A 290 -6.87 -6.90 -10.07
CA THR A 290 -7.78 -5.95 -10.72
C THR A 290 -9.21 -6.47 -10.61
N ASP A 291 -10.22 -5.58 -10.70
CA ASP A 291 -11.65 -5.96 -10.59
C ASP A 291 -12.08 -7.09 -11.55
N ALA A 292 -11.33 -7.34 -12.60
CA ALA A 292 -11.54 -8.48 -13.51
C ALA A 292 -11.18 -9.83 -12.85
N ALA A 293 -10.25 -9.85 -11.90
CA ALA A 293 -9.85 -11.04 -11.14
C ALA A 293 -10.76 -11.28 -9.91
N ALA A 294 -11.36 -10.23 -9.35
CA ALA A 294 -12.26 -10.30 -8.19
C ALA A 294 -13.60 -11.03 -8.46
N LYS A 295 -13.89 -11.43 -9.69
CA LYS A 295 -15.08 -12.22 -10.08
C LYS A 295 -14.93 -13.74 -9.93
N ILE A 296 -13.81 -14.21 -9.39
CA ILE A 296 -13.66 -15.61 -9.02
C ILE A 296 -14.39 -15.81 -7.69
N THR A 297 -15.52 -16.50 -7.75
CA THR A 297 -16.47 -16.84 -6.70
C THR A 297 -15.80 -17.26 -5.38
N PRO A 298 -16.36 -16.88 -4.22
CA PRO A 298 -15.89 -17.39 -2.94
C PRO A 298 -16.21 -18.89 -2.87
N ASN A 299 -15.20 -19.72 -3.02
CA ASN A 299 -15.35 -21.15 -2.80
C ASN A 299 -15.07 -21.47 -1.34
N SER A 300 -16.09 -22.10 -0.76
CA SER A 300 -16.20 -22.67 0.56
C SER A 300 -14.90 -23.26 1.11
N GLY A 301 -14.60 -22.86 2.34
CA GLY A 301 -13.49 -23.29 3.15
C GLY A 301 -13.12 -24.77 3.06
N LYS A 302 -11.86 -24.98 2.69
CA LYS A 302 -11.12 -26.20 3.00
C LYS A 302 -9.77 -25.76 3.58
N PRO A 303 -9.39 -26.24 4.76
CA PRO A 303 -8.09 -25.91 5.33
C PRO A 303 -7.00 -26.55 4.46
N LEU A 304 -6.08 -25.75 3.95
CA LEU A 304 -4.87 -26.23 3.30
C LEU A 304 -3.94 -26.81 4.38
N GLY A 305 -3.57 -28.08 4.21
CA GLY A 305 -2.65 -28.82 5.05
C GLY A 305 -1.23 -28.24 5.03
N PRO A 306 -0.41 -28.61 6.02
CA PRO A 306 0.91 -28.07 6.19
C PRO A 306 1.93 -28.86 5.36
N ASP A 307 2.43 -28.26 4.27
CA ASP A 307 3.67 -28.74 3.64
C ASP A 307 4.37 -27.56 2.96
N ALA A 308 5.31 -26.97 3.66
CA ALA A 308 6.42 -26.22 3.09
C ALA A 308 7.55 -26.07 4.11
N ALA A 309 8.61 -26.85 3.89
CA ALA A 309 10.00 -26.69 4.33
C ALA A 309 10.25 -26.17 5.76
N GLU A 310 10.53 -27.11 6.63
CA GLU A 310 11.01 -26.93 8.00
C GLU A 310 12.36 -26.22 8.04
N THR A 311 12.40 -25.10 8.78
CA THR A 311 13.58 -24.71 9.55
C THR A 311 13.34 -25.13 11.00
N PRO A 312 14.33 -25.61 11.76
CA PRO A 312 14.12 -26.35 13.00
C PRO A 312 13.48 -25.49 14.09
N VAL A 313 12.24 -25.83 14.42
CA VAL A 313 11.57 -25.34 15.62
C VAL A 313 12.09 -26.16 16.80
N VAL A 314 12.74 -25.51 17.75
CA VAL A 314 13.03 -26.09 19.06
C VAL A 314 11.71 -26.46 19.70
N LYS A 315 11.45 -27.77 19.79
CA LYS A 315 10.32 -28.32 20.53
C LYS A 315 10.54 -28.08 22.03
N THR A 316 9.88 -27.07 22.57
CA THR A 316 9.68 -26.98 24.01
C THR A 316 8.43 -27.78 24.35
N THR A 317 8.62 -28.97 24.86
CA THR A 317 7.57 -29.80 25.49
C THR A 317 7.01 -29.07 26.69
N VAL A 318 5.77 -28.58 26.58
CA VAL A 318 5.01 -28.11 27.74
C VAL A 318 4.36 -29.32 28.38
N SER A 319 4.92 -29.76 29.50
CA SER A 319 4.28 -30.71 30.42
C SER A 319 2.98 -30.11 30.94
N LYS A 320 1.90 -30.87 30.77
CA LYS A 320 0.66 -30.66 31.52
C LYS A 320 0.92 -30.96 32.99
N THR A 321 0.99 -29.92 33.80
CA THR A 321 0.74 -30.05 35.24
C THR A 321 -0.48 -29.23 35.57
N ALA A 322 -1.48 -29.94 36.07
CA ALA A 322 -2.70 -29.40 36.62
C ALA A 322 -2.40 -28.39 37.77
N ASN A 323 -3.06 -27.25 37.73
CA ASN A 323 -3.44 -26.52 38.94
C ASN A 323 -4.81 -25.90 38.68
N ASP A 324 -5.83 -26.64 39.06
CA ASP A 324 -7.16 -26.14 39.33
C ASP A 324 -7.06 -25.30 40.63
N ALA A 325 -7.36 -24.02 40.53
CA ALA A 325 -8.07 -23.25 41.55
C ALA A 325 -8.12 -21.77 41.16
N ALA A 326 -9.29 -21.32 40.84
CA ALA A 326 -9.86 -19.97 40.74
C ALA A 326 -10.48 -19.71 39.36
N ALA A 327 -11.53 -20.47 39.02
CA ALA A 327 -12.44 -20.14 37.95
C ALA A 327 -13.37 -19.00 38.41
N GLY A 328 -12.94 -17.74 38.21
CA GLY A 328 -13.88 -16.67 37.98
C GLY A 328 -14.56 -16.96 36.63
N ALA A 329 -15.89 -16.79 36.53
CA ALA A 329 -16.67 -17.03 35.33
C ALA A 329 -16.02 -16.37 34.11
N ILE A 330 -15.45 -17.17 33.23
CA ILE A 330 -14.92 -16.72 31.95
C ILE A 330 -16.13 -16.30 31.13
N ASP A 331 -16.18 -15.02 30.77
CA ASP A 331 -17.20 -14.47 29.89
C ASP A 331 -17.17 -15.24 28.54
N THR A 332 -18.14 -16.09 28.32
CA THR A 332 -18.22 -16.99 27.15
C THR A 332 -18.42 -16.22 25.84
N GLU A 333 -18.80 -14.94 25.89
CA GLU A 333 -18.95 -14.07 24.71
C GLU A 333 -17.61 -13.75 24.02
N LEU A 334 -16.50 -13.77 24.75
CA LEU A 334 -15.16 -13.50 24.20
C LEU A 334 -14.36 -14.77 23.91
N GLY A 335 -14.86 -15.93 24.30
CA GLY A 335 -14.26 -17.23 24.04
C GLY A 335 -14.17 -17.49 22.53
N GLY A 336 -12.93 -17.62 22.02
CA GLY A 336 -12.66 -17.84 20.60
C GLY A 336 -12.17 -16.61 19.83
N ARG A 337 -12.25 -15.41 20.39
CA ARG A 337 -11.68 -14.20 19.78
C ARG A 337 -10.17 -14.18 19.93
N HIS A 338 -9.47 -13.82 18.85
CA HIS A 338 -8.01 -13.74 18.80
C HIS A 338 -7.55 -12.34 18.41
N VAL A 339 -6.71 -11.72 19.25
CA VAL A 339 -6.13 -10.40 19.04
C VAL A 339 -4.63 -10.54 18.83
N VAL A 340 -4.10 -9.93 17.78
CA VAL A 340 -2.66 -9.80 17.59
C VAL A 340 -2.24 -8.38 17.98
N ILE A 341 -1.30 -8.32 18.93
CA ILE A 341 -0.63 -7.09 19.34
C ILE A 341 0.74 -7.04 18.70
N ASP A 342 1.04 -5.93 18.06
CA ASP A 342 2.29 -5.69 17.37
C ASP A 342 3.07 -4.56 18.07
N PRO A 343 4.04 -4.88 18.94
CA PRO A 343 4.97 -3.88 19.46
C PRO A 343 5.86 -3.36 18.32
N GLY A 344 5.73 -2.09 17.95
CA GLY A 344 6.51 -1.48 16.86
C GLY A 344 8.02 -1.60 17.07
N HIS A 345 8.79 -1.54 15.97
CA HIS A 345 10.25 -1.62 15.95
C HIS A 345 10.84 -2.91 16.52
N GLY A 346 12.13 -2.90 16.87
CA GLY A 346 12.82 -4.04 17.49
C GLY A 346 14.18 -4.36 16.84
N GLY A 347 15.07 -4.99 17.61
CA GLY A 347 16.43 -5.32 17.18
C GLY A 347 17.25 -4.07 16.85
N ARG A 348 17.73 -3.95 15.61
CA ARG A 348 18.52 -2.80 15.14
C ARG A 348 17.67 -1.54 14.93
N ASP A 349 16.38 -1.71 14.71
CA ASP A 349 15.42 -0.61 14.60
C ASP A 349 14.96 -0.20 16.00
N GLY A 350 15.51 0.90 16.50
CA GLY A 350 15.20 1.44 17.81
C GLY A 350 13.90 2.23 17.87
N GLY A 351 13.37 2.66 16.71
CA GLY A 351 12.31 3.67 16.63
C GLY A 351 12.77 5.03 17.13
N ALA A 352 11.85 5.82 17.61
CA ALA A 352 12.12 7.12 18.22
C ALA A 352 12.97 7.02 19.48
N CYS A 353 13.80 8.04 19.70
CA CYS A 353 14.61 8.19 20.92
C CYS A 353 13.97 9.20 21.87
N GLY A 354 13.85 8.81 23.12
CA GLY A 354 13.30 9.62 24.19
C GLY A 354 14.32 10.05 25.26
N PRO A 355 13.84 10.65 26.36
CA PRO A 355 14.68 11.06 27.47
C PRO A 355 15.47 9.90 28.08
N GLY A 356 16.72 10.16 28.49
CA GLY A 356 17.57 9.14 29.11
C GLY A 356 18.01 8.02 28.17
N LYS A 357 18.01 8.26 26.86
CA LYS A 357 18.30 7.26 25.80
C LYS A 357 17.28 6.12 25.77
N SER A 358 16.06 6.34 26.26
CA SER A 358 14.98 5.37 26.09
C SER A 358 14.65 5.20 24.61
N SER A 359 14.38 3.98 24.17
CA SER A 359 14.00 3.67 22.81
C SER A 359 12.52 3.32 22.71
N GLU A 360 11.91 3.68 21.61
CA GLU A 360 10.51 3.33 21.32
C GLU A 360 10.28 1.83 21.39
N LYS A 361 11.19 1.03 20.79
CA LYS A 361 11.09 -0.43 20.79
C LYS A 361 10.93 -1.07 22.16
N ASP A 362 11.55 -0.50 23.19
CA ASP A 362 11.48 -1.02 24.55
C ASP A 362 10.15 -0.67 25.22
N ILE A 363 9.66 0.54 24.97
CA ILE A 363 8.39 1.05 25.49
C ILE A 363 7.22 0.30 24.85
N THR A 364 7.23 0.14 23.54
CA THR A 364 6.17 -0.57 22.81
C THR A 364 6.11 -2.05 23.21
N LEU A 365 7.27 -2.70 23.42
CA LEU A 365 7.33 -4.07 23.89
C LEU A 365 6.77 -4.22 25.31
N ALA A 366 7.13 -3.31 26.22
CA ALA A 366 6.63 -3.33 27.59
C ALA A 366 5.09 -3.16 27.63
N ILE A 367 4.58 -2.17 26.90
CA ILE A 367 3.14 -1.91 26.80
C ILE A 367 2.41 -3.07 26.11
N GLY A 368 2.94 -3.59 24.99
CA GLY A 368 2.34 -4.70 24.26
C GLY A 368 2.19 -5.97 25.10
N ARG A 369 3.18 -6.27 25.96
CA ARG A 369 3.10 -7.39 26.92
C ARG A 369 2.02 -7.18 27.97
N GLU A 370 1.90 -5.98 28.51
CA GLU A 370 0.87 -5.63 29.48
C GLU A 370 -0.53 -5.70 28.86
N VAL A 371 -0.73 -5.18 27.61
CA VAL A 371 -1.99 -5.31 26.86
C VAL A 371 -2.36 -6.77 26.69
N ALA A 372 -1.40 -7.59 26.23
CA ALA A 372 -1.63 -9.03 26.04
C ALA A 372 -2.02 -9.73 27.35
N GLY A 373 -1.37 -9.39 28.46
CA GLY A 373 -1.70 -9.93 29.77
C GLY A 373 -3.10 -9.55 30.25
N LEU A 374 -3.53 -8.31 29.99
CA LEU A 374 -4.85 -7.82 30.35
C LEU A 374 -5.96 -8.49 29.53
N LEU A 375 -5.80 -8.58 28.21
CA LEU A 375 -6.76 -9.21 27.32
C LEU A 375 -6.91 -10.72 27.61
N LYS A 376 -5.80 -11.41 27.92
CA LYS A 376 -5.83 -12.83 28.32
C LYS A 376 -6.62 -13.07 29.59
N LYS A 377 -6.57 -12.16 30.56
CA LYS A 377 -7.37 -12.24 31.80
C LYS A 377 -8.87 -12.13 31.54
N GLU A 378 -9.26 -11.47 30.46
CA GLU A 378 -10.64 -11.32 30.00
C GLU A 378 -11.08 -12.49 29.06
N GLY A 379 -10.27 -13.53 28.92
CA GLY A 379 -10.61 -14.72 28.11
C GLY A 379 -10.30 -14.60 26.61
N VAL A 380 -9.66 -13.52 26.18
CA VAL A 380 -9.28 -13.31 24.77
C VAL A 380 -7.98 -14.05 24.45
N ALA A 381 -7.92 -14.80 23.34
CA ALA A 381 -6.66 -15.34 22.85
C ALA A 381 -5.79 -14.18 22.31
N VAL A 382 -4.51 -14.14 22.71
CA VAL A 382 -3.61 -13.06 22.30
C VAL A 382 -2.26 -13.60 21.87
N SER A 383 -1.80 -13.14 20.70
CA SER A 383 -0.44 -13.33 20.21
C SER A 383 0.27 -11.99 20.09
N LEU A 384 1.60 -11.99 20.25
CA LEU A 384 2.44 -10.83 19.96
C LEU A 384 3.31 -11.13 18.75
N THR A 385 3.50 -10.16 17.88
CA THR A 385 4.42 -10.30 16.73
C THR A 385 5.85 -10.52 17.20
N ARG A 386 6.24 -9.88 18.31
CA ARG A 386 7.51 -10.12 19.01
C ARG A 386 7.34 -10.14 20.52
N THR A 387 8.03 -11.06 21.14
CA THR A 387 8.07 -11.22 22.61
C THR A 387 9.43 -10.83 23.21
N ALA A 388 10.39 -10.43 22.39
CA ALA A 388 11.73 -10.01 22.75
C ALA A 388 12.18 -8.82 21.87
N ASP A 389 13.38 -8.28 22.16
CA ASP A 389 14.03 -7.29 21.29
C ASP A 389 14.55 -7.97 20.02
N LYS A 390 13.66 -8.11 19.04
CA LYS A 390 13.91 -8.75 17.74
C LYS A 390 13.36 -7.88 16.61
N ALA A 391 14.17 -7.69 15.57
CA ALA A 391 13.70 -7.06 14.34
C ALA A 391 12.72 -7.98 13.60
N ILE A 392 11.57 -7.42 13.23
CA ILE A 392 10.57 -8.08 12.39
C ILE A 392 10.21 -7.12 11.27
N ALA A 393 10.28 -7.58 10.04
CA ALA A 393 9.91 -6.76 8.90
C ALA A 393 8.41 -6.43 8.91
N LEU A 394 8.03 -5.26 8.38
CA LEU A 394 6.64 -4.77 8.43
C LEU A 394 5.65 -5.76 7.83
N GLU A 395 6.02 -6.35 6.69
CA GLU A 395 5.22 -7.36 5.99
C GLU A 395 5.05 -8.66 6.79
N GLU A 396 6.04 -9.03 7.61
CA GLU A 396 5.96 -10.23 8.45
C GLU A 396 4.97 -10.05 9.60
N ARG A 397 4.77 -8.81 10.10
CA ARG A 397 3.85 -8.48 11.19
C ARG A 397 2.40 -8.73 10.79
N THR A 398 1.98 -8.16 9.66
CA THR A 398 0.64 -8.37 9.09
C THR A 398 0.41 -9.82 8.67
N ALA A 399 1.41 -10.44 8.01
CA ALA A 399 1.33 -11.83 7.62
C ALA A 399 1.20 -12.77 8.85
N PHE A 400 1.84 -12.42 9.98
CA PHE A 400 1.67 -13.15 11.23
C PHE A 400 0.21 -13.07 11.72
N ALA A 401 -0.40 -11.87 11.71
CA ALA A 401 -1.79 -11.68 12.12
C ALA A 401 -2.77 -12.47 11.21
N ASN A 402 -2.53 -12.44 9.89
CA ASN A 402 -3.34 -13.20 8.93
C ASN A 402 -3.24 -14.73 9.15
N ARG A 403 -2.01 -15.27 9.33
CA ARG A 403 -1.82 -16.70 9.62
C ARG A 403 -2.41 -17.15 10.96
N ALA A 404 -2.45 -16.24 11.92
CA ALA A 404 -3.04 -16.49 13.22
C ALA A 404 -4.57 -16.41 13.20
N ASN A 405 -5.18 -16.08 12.04
CA ASN A 405 -6.62 -15.82 11.90
C ASN A 405 -7.11 -14.85 12.99
N ALA A 406 -6.39 -13.74 13.17
CA ALA A 406 -6.73 -12.76 14.19
C ALA A 406 -8.05 -12.04 13.85
N ASP A 407 -8.87 -11.77 14.86
CA ASP A 407 -10.07 -10.93 14.74
C ASP A 407 -9.71 -9.43 14.76
N ILE A 408 -8.59 -9.08 15.40
CA ILE A 408 -8.11 -7.69 15.51
C ILE A 408 -6.59 -7.66 15.45
N PHE A 409 -6.04 -6.65 14.77
CA PHE A 409 -4.62 -6.33 14.78
C PHE A 409 -4.38 -4.92 15.32
N VAL A 410 -3.51 -4.79 16.33
CA VAL A 410 -3.15 -3.50 16.95
C VAL A 410 -1.65 -3.33 16.96
N SER A 411 -1.13 -2.41 16.15
CA SER A 411 0.26 -1.98 16.19
C SER A 411 0.43 -0.82 17.16
N ILE A 412 1.45 -0.87 18.03
CA ILE A 412 1.70 0.12 19.09
C ILE A 412 3.01 0.82 18.81
N HIS A 413 2.97 2.14 18.72
CA HIS A 413 4.06 3.05 18.42
C HIS A 413 4.12 4.22 19.41
N ALA A 414 5.24 4.94 19.45
CA ALA A 414 5.43 6.16 20.22
C ALA A 414 6.14 7.21 19.38
N ASN A 415 5.38 8.18 18.96
CA ASN A 415 5.71 9.20 17.98
C ASN A 415 6.94 10.05 18.32
N SER A 416 7.50 10.68 17.32
CA SER A 416 8.55 11.68 17.46
C SER A 416 8.33 12.84 16.48
N HIS A 417 8.65 14.05 16.92
CA HIS A 417 8.56 15.24 16.08
C HIS A 417 9.80 16.14 16.26
N ARG A 418 10.22 16.83 15.19
CA ARG A 418 11.36 17.77 15.23
C ARG A 418 11.18 18.87 16.27
N SER A 419 9.95 19.34 16.46
CA SER A 419 9.61 20.29 17.53
C SER A 419 9.25 19.53 18.80
N ALA A 420 10.00 19.73 19.86
CA ALA A 420 9.74 19.18 21.19
C ALA A 420 8.47 19.74 21.87
N MET A 421 7.74 20.63 21.20
CA MET A 421 6.44 21.18 21.68
C MET A 421 5.24 20.36 21.24
N VAL A 422 5.42 19.44 20.26
CA VAL A 422 4.33 18.57 19.78
C VAL A 422 4.11 17.45 20.76
N GLN A 423 2.85 17.27 21.16
CA GLN A 423 2.42 16.25 22.12
C GLN A 423 0.99 15.80 21.82
N GLY A 424 0.62 14.62 22.30
CA GLY A 424 -0.74 14.08 22.19
C GLY A 424 -0.77 12.63 21.76
N ILE A 425 -1.97 12.09 21.66
CA ILE A 425 -2.25 10.71 21.30
C ILE A 425 -3.08 10.71 20.03
N GLU A 426 -2.76 9.82 19.11
CA GLU A 426 -3.49 9.63 17.86
C GLU A 426 -3.59 8.16 17.49
N THR A 427 -4.63 7.79 16.76
CA THR A 427 -4.82 6.42 16.29
C THR A 427 -5.09 6.43 14.80
N TYR A 428 -4.44 5.54 14.07
CA TYR A 428 -4.50 5.45 12.63
C TYR A 428 -5.17 4.18 12.16
N TYR A 429 -5.88 4.28 11.05
CA TYR A 429 -6.37 3.16 10.25
C TYR A 429 -5.89 3.28 8.80
N LEU A 430 -5.87 2.18 8.08
CA LEU A 430 -5.44 2.17 6.68
C LEU A 430 -6.49 2.81 5.79
N ASN A 431 -6.16 3.92 5.18
CA ASN A 431 -6.91 4.55 4.09
C ASN A 431 -6.07 5.64 3.44
N VAL A 432 -6.51 6.10 2.26
CA VAL A 432 -5.93 7.28 1.59
C VAL A 432 -6.14 8.54 2.43
N THR A 433 -5.19 9.46 2.38
CA THR A 433 -5.25 10.71 3.13
C THR A 433 -4.56 11.84 2.37
N ASP A 434 -5.04 13.06 2.50
CA ASP A 434 -4.40 14.29 2.03
C ASP A 434 -3.69 15.06 3.16
N ASP A 435 -3.76 14.55 4.39
CA ASP A 435 -3.04 15.11 5.53
C ASP A 435 -1.53 14.88 5.42
N ARG A 436 -0.80 15.95 5.13
CA ARG A 436 0.67 15.93 4.96
C ARG A 436 1.42 15.42 6.18
N TYR A 437 0.88 15.64 7.37
CA TYR A 437 1.49 15.13 8.59
C TYR A 437 1.38 13.60 8.66
N SER A 438 0.19 13.04 8.38
CA SER A 438 -0.04 11.60 8.33
C SER A 438 0.80 10.92 7.25
N LEU A 439 0.96 11.55 6.07
CA LEU A 439 1.83 11.04 4.99
C LEU A 439 3.31 11.01 5.40
N ARG A 440 3.77 12.07 6.08
CA ARG A 440 5.15 12.14 6.58
C ARG A 440 5.41 11.10 7.66
N LEU A 441 4.48 10.92 8.59
CA LEU A 441 4.59 9.91 9.63
C LEU A 441 4.62 8.51 9.01
N ALA A 442 3.71 8.23 8.06
CA ALA A 442 3.72 6.96 7.34
C ALA A 442 5.05 6.72 6.59
N ALA A 443 5.65 7.76 6.02
CA ALA A 443 6.96 7.63 5.36
C ALA A 443 8.07 7.22 6.36
N VAL A 444 8.05 7.77 7.57
CA VAL A 444 9.00 7.40 8.64
C VAL A 444 8.78 5.97 9.08
N GLU A 445 7.55 5.60 9.45
CA GLU A 445 7.21 4.26 9.95
C GLU A 445 7.36 3.18 8.87
N ASN A 446 7.08 3.50 7.62
CA ASN A 446 7.29 2.60 6.49
C ASN A 446 8.77 2.51 6.07
N GLN A 447 9.68 3.29 6.71
CA GLN A 447 11.11 3.37 6.35
C GLN A 447 11.32 3.71 4.86
N THR A 448 10.56 4.67 4.36
CA THR A 448 10.52 5.09 2.97
C THR A 448 10.43 6.62 2.86
N ASN A 449 10.16 7.17 1.71
CA ASN A 449 9.96 8.61 1.51
C ASN A 449 8.49 8.97 1.23
N GLU A 450 8.14 10.26 1.37
CA GLU A 450 6.77 10.76 1.14
C GLU A 450 6.27 10.51 -0.29
N GLU A 451 7.15 10.48 -1.28
CA GLU A 451 6.83 10.20 -2.67
C GLU A 451 6.32 8.76 -2.83
N GLN A 452 7.04 7.79 -2.27
CA GLN A 452 6.65 6.39 -2.31
C GLN A 452 5.36 6.11 -1.55
N VAL A 453 5.08 6.83 -0.45
CA VAL A 453 3.78 6.75 0.24
C VAL A 453 2.67 7.33 -0.64
N SER A 454 2.92 8.44 -1.32
CA SER A 454 1.95 9.06 -2.23
C SER A 454 1.62 8.16 -3.42
N ASP A 455 2.60 7.44 -3.96
CA ASP A 455 2.38 6.45 -5.04
C ASP A 455 1.49 5.30 -4.58
N LEU A 456 1.63 4.84 -3.32
CA LEU A 456 0.74 3.82 -2.75
C LEU A 456 -0.71 4.32 -2.63
N GLN A 457 -0.92 5.61 -2.34
CA GLN A 457 -2.27 6.20 -2.32
C GLN A 457 -3.03 5.98 -3.63
N LEU A 458 -2.33 6.14 -4.75
CA LEU A 458 -2.93 6.02 -6.08
C LEU A 458 -3.39 4.59 -6.36
N ILE A 459 -2.61 3.60 -5.90
CA ILE A 459 -2.96 2.19 -6.04
C ILE A 459 -4.15 1.83 -5.14
N LEU A 460 -4.13 2.28 -3.88
CA LEU A 460 -5.19 1.98 -2.92
C LEU A 460 -6.50 2.74 -3.21
N ALA A 461 -6.44 3.92 -3.80
CA ALA A 461 -7.62 4.64 -4.26
C ALA A 461 -8.39 3.87 -5.35
N ASP A 462 -7.66 3.15 -6.20
CA ASP A 462 -8.24 2.29 -7.24
C ASP A 462 -8.75 0.94 -6.69
N LEU A 463 -8.16 0.46 -5.60
CA LEU A 463 -8.48 -0.81 -4.96
C LEU A 463 -9.46 -0.58 -3.81
N ALA A 464 -10.65 -0.12 -4.04
CA ALA A 464 -11.67 0.16 -3.01
C ALA A 464 -11.79 -0.99 -1.96
N THR A 465 -10.75 -1.14 -1.13
CA THR A 465 -10.70 -2.11 -0.03
C THR A 465 -11.56 -1.62 1.13
N LYS A 466 -12.89 -1.59 0.91
CA LYS A 466 -13.87 -1.17 1.92
C LYS A 466 -14.07 -2.20 3.03
N VAL A 467 -13.64 -3.45 2.84
CA VAL A 467 -14.11 -4.58 3.66
C VAL A 467 -13.79 -4.45 5.15
N ASN A 468 -12.67 -3.81 5.55
CA ASN A 468 -12.33 -3.68 6.97
C ASN A 468 -12.16 -2.23 7.44
N THR A 469 -12.41 -1.24 6.56
CA THR A 469 -12.15 0.16 6.89
C THR A 469 -13.11 0.67 7.97
N ASP A 470 -14.40 0.39 7.85
CA ASP A 470 -15.42 0.87 8.81
C ASP A 470 -15.21 0.25 10.19
N GLU A 471 -14.92 -1.04 10.25
CA GLU A 471 -14.58 -1.77 11.48
C GLU A 471 -13.26 -1.24 12.09
N SER A 472 -12.26 -0.97 11.27
CA SER A 472 -10.99 -0.36 11.73
C SER A 472 -11.21 1.04 12.30
N VAL A 473 -12.06 1.85 11.68
CA VAL A 473 -12.46 3.18 12.19
C VAL A 473 -13.20 3.05 13.53
N ALA A 474 -14.13 2.10 13.64
CA ALA A 474 -14.87 1.86 14.88
C ALA A 474 -13.94 1.41 16.01
N LEU A 475 -13.00 0.50 15.72
CA LEU A 475 -11.96 0.07 16.65
C LEU A 475 -11.06 1.25 17.06
N ALA A 476 -10.55 2.01 16.09
CA ALA A 476 -9.71 3.18 16.33
C ALA A 476 -10.36 4.21 17.25
N ARG A 477 -11.65 4.50 17.02
CA ARG A 477 -12.43 5.44 17.84
C ARG A 477 -12.59 4.96 19.28
N ARG A 478 -12.80 3.66 19.49
CA ARG A 478 -12.94 3.08 20.84
C ARG A 478 -11.61 3.11 21.58
N VAL A 479 -10.52 2.71 20.92
CA VAL A 479 -9.17 2.73 21.49
C VAL A 479 -8.72 4.16 21.78
N GLN A 480 -8.89 5.10 20.85
CA GLN A 480 -8.55 6.52 21.03
C GLN A 480 -9.28 7.12 22.24
N ARG A 481 -10.59 6.90 22.34
CA ARG A 481 -11.40 7.39 23.46
C ARG A 481 -10.91 6.85 24.81
N SER A 482 -10.60 5.56 24.87
CA SER A 482 -10.12 4.91 26.08
C SER A 482 -8.73 5.42 26.47
N LEU A 483 -7.83 5.57 25.50
CA LEU A 483 -6.50 6.16 25.69
C LEU A 483 -6.57 7.58 26.22
N MET A 484 -7.42 8.41 25.65
CA MET A 484 -7.59 9.79 26.11
C MET A 484 -8.12 9.87 27.55
N LYS A 485 -9.06 8.97 27.91
CA LYS A 485 -9.55 8.87 29.30
C LYS A 485 -8.41 8.50 30.26
N GLY A 486 -7.65 7.46 29.94
CA GLY A 486 -6.53 6.99 30.76
C GLY A 486 -5.39 8.02 30.87
N ALA A 487 -4.99 8.60 29.75
CA ALA A 487 -3.90 9.57 29.69
C ALA A 487 -4.23 10.88 30.43
N LYS A 488 -5.45 11.44 30.24
CA LYS A 488 -5.88 12.67 30.94
C LYS A 488 -5.97 12.50 32.44
N ALA A 489 -6.26 11.30 32.92
CA ALA A 489 -6.25 11.01 34.37
C ALA A 489 -4.83 11.10 34.96
N LYS A 490 -3.78 10.93 34.16
CA LYS A 490 -2.36 11.03 34.58
C LYS A 490 -1.72 12.35 34.17
N ASN A 491 -2.12 12.88 33.03
CA ASN A 491 -1.64 14.15 32.47
C ASN A 491 -2.82 14.91 31.83
N PRO A 492 -3.48 15.81 32.55
CA PRO A 492 -4.62 16.59 32.04
C PRO A 492 -4.29 17.42 30.79
N ARG A 493 -3.00 17.67 30.52
CA ARG A 493 -2.53 18.44 29.34
C ARG A 493 -2.40 17.59 28.08
N THR A 494 -2.60 16.27 28.17
CA THR A 494 -2.54 15.39 26.98
C THR A 494 -3.54 15.85 25.94
N ARG A 495 -3.06 16.04 24.72
CA ARG A 495 -3.89 16.46 23.58
C ARG A 495 -4.48 15.24 22.88
N ASP A 496 -5.74 15.37 22.48
CA ASP A 496 -6.39 14.43 21.57
C ASP A 496 -6.10 14.86 20.14
N LEU A 497 -5.29 14.11 19.43
CA LEU A 497 -5.00 14.34 18.02
C LEU A 497 -5.93 13.56 17.10
N GLY A 498 -6.80 12.72 17.69
CA GLY A 498 -7.92 12.07 17.04
C GLY A 498 -7.58 10.78 16.31
N VAL A 499 -8.57 10.33 15.54
CA VAL A 499 -8.46 9.18 14.64
C VAL A 499 -8.23 9.70 13.23
N LYS A 500 -7.26 9.13 12.53
CA LYS A 500 -6.80 9.59 11.22
C LYS A 500 -6.60 8.43 10.25
N ALA A 501 -6.73 8.72 8.97
CA ALA A 501 -6.33 7.82 7.90
C ALA A 501 -4.83 7.98 7.60
N SER A 502 -4.14 6.89 7.32
CA SER A 502 -2.80 6.91 6.72
C SER A 502 -2.40 5.58 6.10
N LEU A 503 -1.29 5.57 5.38
CA LEU A 503 -0.80 4.45 4.60
C LEU A 503 0.36 3.73 5.28
N PHE A 504 0.08 3.17 6.45
CA PHE A 504 1.06 2.36 7.16
C PHE A 504 1.17 0.96 6.57
N TYR A 505 2.37 0.57 6.13
CA TYR A 505 2.63 -0.76 5.56
C TYR A 505 2.33 -1.90 6.51
N VAL A 506 2.48 -1.66 7.80
CA VAL A 506 2.15 -2.65 8.82
C VAL A 506 0.66 -2.97 8.90
N LEU A 507 -0.20 -2.12 8.33
CA LEU A 507 -1.64 -2.37 8.23
C LEU A 507 -2.07 -2.89 6.85
N LEU A 508 -1.19 -2.76 5.84
CA LEU A 508 -1.50 -3.15 4.48
C LEU A 508 -1.59 -4.68 4.34
N GLY A 509 -2.68 -5.15 3.74
CA GLY A 509 -2.94 -6.58 3.56
C GLY A 509 -3.50 -7.29 4.79
N ALA A 510 -3.87 -6.56 5.85
CA ALA A 510 -4.56 -7.12 7.00
C ALA A 510 -5.99 -7.55 6.60
N ARG A 511 -6.36 -8.79 6.96
CA ARG A 511 -7.69 -9.36 6.68
C ARG A 511 -8.72 -9.09 7.78
N MET A 512 -8.30 -8.40 8.83
CA MET A 512 -9.10 -8.08 10.01
C MET A 512 -9.06 -6.57 10.27
N PRO A 513 -9.96 -6.02 11.09
CA PRO A 513 -9.86 -4.66 11.61
C PRO A 513 -8.47 -4.42 12.18
N SER A 514 -7.80 -3.37 11.69
CA SER A 514 -6.40 -3.10 12.00
C SER A 514 -6.14 -1.62 12.24
N ILE A 515 -5.38 -1.32 13.29
CA ILE A 515 -5.04 0.04 13.70
C ILE A 515 -3.57 0.16 14.10
N LEU A 516 -3.03 1.37 13.96
CA LEU A 516 -1.76 1.78 14.56
C LEU A 516 -2.02 2.88 15.58
N VAL A 517 -1.48 2.71 16.77
CA VAL A 517 -1.70 3.60 17.92
C VAL A 517 -0.41 4.31 18.27
N GLU A 518 -0.41 5.63 18.18
CA GLU A 518 0.65 6.52 18.65
C GLU A 518 0.32 6.97 20.08
N ILE A 519 0.98 6.36 21.05
CA ILE A 519 0.66 6.52 22.48
C ILE A 519 1.17 7.82 23.12
N GLY A 520 1.81 8.69 22.34
CA GLY A 520 2.39 9.97 22.73
C GLY A 520 3.71 10.24 22.05
N PHE A 521 4.31 11.40 22.30
CA PHE A 521 5.56 11.84 21.65
C PHE A 521 6.77 11.65 22.58
N LEU A 522 7.67 10.75 22.20
CA LEU A 522 8.95 10.57 22.91
C LEU A 522 9.85 11.81 22.85
N SER A 523 9.76 12.59 21.76
CA SER A 523 10.49 13.85 21.60
C SER A 523 10.00 14.97 22.53
N HIS A 524 8.77 14.90 23.05
CA HIS A 524 8.24 15.90 23.97
C HIS A 524 8.74 15.67 25.40
N LYS A 525 9.40 16.69 25.99
CA LYS A 525 10.09 16.58 27.27
C LYS A 525 9.27 15.95 28.41
N HIS A 526 8.01 16.34 28.54
CA HIS A 526 7.15 15.83 29.62
C HIS A 526 6.52 14.49 29.26
N GLU A 527 5.96 14.36 28.07
CA GLU A 527 5.27 13.16 27.61
C GLU A 527 6.25 11.98 27.45
N GLY A 528 7.43 12.24 26.83
CA GLY A 528 8.49 11.25 26.73
C GLY A 528 8.97 10.74 28.11
N LYS A 529 9.05 11.63 29.12
CA LYS A 529 9.35 11.21 30.49
C LYS A 529 8.25 10.34 31.11
N LEU A 530 6.99 10.63 30.84
CA LEU A 530 5.87 9.79 31.31
C LEU A 530 5.91 8.41 30.65
N LEU A 531 6.14 8.31 29.35
CA LEU A 531 6.21 7.07 28.58
C LEU A 531 7.32 6.12 29.09
N THR A 532 8.37 6.63 29.74
CA THR A 532 9.40 5.78 30.36
C THR A 532 9.00 5.24 31.75
N GLN A 533 7.91 5.72 32.34
CA GLN A 533 7.46 5.30 33.67
C GLN A 533 6.54 4.08 33.57
N SER A 534 6.88 2.99 34.30
CA SER A 534 6.09 1.76 34.30
C SER A 534 4.62 1.98 34.70
N ALA A 535 4.35 2.89 35.67
CA ALA A 535 2.98 3.21 36.06
C ALA A 535 2.16 3.85 34.93
N TYR A 536 2.79 4.69 34.08
CA TYR A 536 2.13 5.28 32.93
C TYR A 536 1.95 4.26 31.81
N GLN A 537 2.96 3.41 31.58
CA GLN A 537 2.87 2.30 30.61
C GLN A 537 1.72 1.34 30.95
N LYS A 538 1.54 0.98 32.22
CA LYS A 538 0.40 0.17 32.69
C LYS A 538 -0.94 0.86 32.46
N THR A 539 -1.02 2.18 32.70
CA THR A 539 -2.24 2.95 32.44
C THR A 539 -2.57 2.97 30.93
N THR A 540 -1.55 3.18 30.08
CA THR A 540 -1.69 3.17 28.63
C THR A 540 -2.11 1.78 28.13
N ALA A 541 -1.46 0.73 28.62
CA ALA A 541 -1.80 -0.65 28.27
C ALA A 541 -3.24 -1.01 28.65
N LYS A 542 -3.66 -0.62 29.87
CA LYS A 542 -5.05 -0.81 30.30
C LYS A 542 -6.04 -0.09 29.38
N ALA A 543 -5.73 1.14 29.01
CA ALA A 543 -6.59 1.92 28.12
C ALA A 543 -6.71 1.29 26.72
N ILE A 544 -5.61 0.77 26.15
CA ILE A 544 -5.66 0.03 24.87
C ILE A 544 -6.53 -1.22 25.02
N ALA A 545 -6.29 -2.03 26.06
CA ALA A 545 -7.05 -3.24 26.33
C ALA A 545 -8.56 -2.95 26.51
N ASP A 546 -8.91 -1.93 27.29
CA ASP A 546 -10.30 -1.51 27.50
C ASP A 546 -10.98 -1.10 26.17
N GLY A 547 -10.26 -0.40 25.28
CA GLY A 547 -10.75 0.00 23.96
C GLY A 547 -10.98 -1.18 23.03
N VAL A 548 -10.06 -2.15 23.03
CA VAL A 548 -10.17 -3.41 22.25
C VAL A 548 -11.34 -4.25 22.78
N LEU A 549 -11.45 -4.42 24.09
CA LEU A 549 -12.58 -5.15 24.70
C LEU A 549 -13.93 -4.50 24.41
N ALA A 550 -13.99 -3.17 24.45
CA ALA A 550 -15.19 -2.43 24.08
C ALA A 550 -15.58 -2.62 22.61
N HIS A 551 -14.62 -2.90 21.72
CA HIS A 551 -14.89 -3.23 20.34
C HIS A 551 -15.36 -4.68 20.18
N LEU A 552 -14.70 -5.63 20.82
CA LEU A 552 -15.07 -7.05 20.76
C LEU A 552 -16.46 -7.34 21.35
N LYS A 553 -16.89 -6.57 22.35
CA LYS A 553 -18.21 -6.67 23.00
C LYS A 553 -19.29 -5.86 22.30
N ALA A 554 -18.95 -5.03 21.33
CA ALA A 554 -19.95 -4.27 20.59
C ALA A 554 -20.71 -5.19 19.63
N PRO A 555 -22.04 -5.07 19.51
CA PRO A 555 -22.76 -5.74 18.47
C PRO A 555 -22.21 -5.31 17.10
N ALA A 556 -22.15 -6.26 16.16
CA ALA A 556 -21.75 -5.95 14.79
C ALA A 556 -22.65 -4.81 14.29
N GLU A 557 -22.03 -3.67 13.92
CA GLU A 557 -22.80 -2.56 13.35
C GLU A 557 -23.37 -3.04 12.02
N THR A 558 -24.70 -3.13 11.92
CA THR A 558 -25.38 -3.41 10.66
C THR A 558 -24.96 -2.33 9.68
N PRO A 559 -24.50 -2.67 8.47
CA PRO A 559 -24.15 -1.63 7.50
C PRO A 559 -25.39 -0.77 7.25
N VAL A 560 -25.25 0.51 7.46
CA VAL A 560 -26.27 1.49 7.08
C VAL A 560 -26.27 1.51 5.55
N ASN A 561 -27.37 0.99 4.97
CA ASN A 561 -27.63 0.98 3.53
C ASN A 561 -27.64 2.40 2.93
#